data_5966bc7526f55aae75ee15473b46c44b
#
_entry.id   5966bc7526f55aae75ee15473b46c44b
#
_cell.length_a   1.000
_cell.length_b   1.000
_cell.length_c   1.000
_cell.angle_alpha   90.00
_cell.angle_beta   90.00
_cell.angle_gamma   90.00
#
_symmetry.space_group_name_H-M   'P 1'
#
loop_
_entity.id
_entity.type
_entity.pdbx_description
1 polymer ?
#
loop_
_entity_poly.entity_id
_entity_poly.type
_entity_poly.pdbx_seq_one_letter_code
_entity_poly.pdbx_strand_id
1 'polypeptide(L)'
;MKNITLICLVALGLNANAQIYRGDKCRIKFFSETKMENIDAENKFTKPVFNTLDGHFIIEAQQTAFEFKSAFMQEHYNENYVESEKYPTAKFDGFVTEKIDYTIDGTYNVSIVGKLSMHGVELPRTITGTLIIKGGIITMDSKFDIKVADYKIKVPSLYVEKIAEVIQVTFHTEMSPIKK
;
A
#
# COMPACT_ATOMS: atom_id res chain seq x y z
N MET A 1 57.69 38.45 2.98
CA MET A 1 56.89 37.87 1.92
C MET A 1 55.95 36.85 2.59
N LYS A 2 54.66 37.16 2.75
CA LYS A 2 53.68 36.30 3.43
C LYS A 2 52.92 35.49 2.36
N ASN A 3 53.10 34.16 2.35
CA ASN A 3 52.35 33.27 1.48
C ASN A 3 50.97 33.02 2.10
N ILE A 4 49.93 33.52 1.43
CA ILE A 4 48.55 33.23 1.76
C ILE A 4 48.14 31.98 0.99
N THR A 5 48.03 30.84 1.68
CA THR A 5 47.52 29.60 1.12
C THR A 5 45.98 29.68 1.10
N LEU A 6 45.40 29.84 -0.07
CA LEU A 6 43.97 29.86 -0.29
C LEU A 6 43.46 28.41 -0.24
N ILE A 7 42.78 28.02 0.83
CA ILE A 7 42.09 26.72 0.96
C ILE A 7 40.76 26.84 0.25
N CYS A 8 40.65 26.25 -0.96
CA CYS A 8 39.37 26.07 -1.62
C CYS A 8 38.57 24.98 -0.90
N LEU A 9 37.57 25.39 -0.12
CA LEU A 9 36.58 24.48 0.47
C LEU A 9 35.62 24.07 -0.63
N VAL A 10 35.83 22.89 -1.22
CA VAL A 10 34.86 22.29 -2.14
C VAL A 10 33.68 21.78 -1.33
N ALA A 11 32.61 22.55 -1.28
CA ALA A 11 31.33 22.09 -0.76
C ALA A 11 30.76 21.04 -1.73
N LEU A 12 30.94 19.77 -1.41
CA LEU A 12 30.19 18.66 -2.02
C LEU A 12 28.72 18.85 -1.62
N GLY A 13 27.96 19.50 -2.47
CA GLY A 13 26.50 19.56 -2.34
C GLY A 13 25.95 18.17 -2.46
N LEU A 14 25.49 17.59 -1.36
CA LEU A 14 24.65 16.41 -1.36
C LEU A 14 23.33 16.79 -2.04
N ASN A 15 23.23 16.53 -3.34
CA ASN A 15 21.96 16.59 -4.05
C ASN A 15 21.09 15.43 -3.54
N ALA A 16 20.39 15.64 -2.43
CA ALA A 16 19.28 14.79 -2.03
C ALA A 16 18.15 15.01 -3.07
N ASN A 17 18.21 14.30 -4.18
CA ASN A 17 17.14 14.30 -5.15
C ASN A 17 15.96 13.54 -4.54
N ALA A 18 15.01 14.28 -3.95
CA ALA A 18 13.71 13.74 -3.65
C ALA A 18 13.11 13.18 -4.92
N GLN A 19 12.84 11.89 -4.93
CA GLN A 19 12.28 11.22 -6.08
C GLN A 19 10.92 10.63 -5.71
N ILE A 20 9.90 11.05 -6.46
CA ILE A 20 8.56 10.46 -6.35
C ILE A 20 8.52 9.24 -7.24
N TYR A 21 8.13 8.13 -6.67
CA TYR A 21 7.88 6.87 -7.36
C TYR A 21 6.38 6.64 -7.50
N ARG A 22 5.96 6.07 -8.61
CA ARG A 22 4.58 5.67 -8.85
C ARG A 22 4.54 4.20 -9.21
N GLY A 23 3.56 3.47 -8.66
CA GLY A 23 3.29 2.09 -9.00
C GLY A 23 2.66 1.97 -10.37
N ASP A 24 3.36 1.30 -11.27
CA ASP A 24 2.86 1.00 -12.62
C ASP A 24 2.28 -0.42 -12.69
N LYS A 25 2.77 -1.32 -11.84
CA LYS A 25 2.24 -2.67 -11.65
C LYS A 25 1.88 -2.83 -10.18
N CYS A 26 0.61 -2.73 -9.88
CA CYS A 26 0.10 -2.90 -8.53
C CYS A 26 -0.92 -4.01 -8.51
N ARG A 27 -0.92 -4.79 -7.44
CA ARG A 27 -1.85 -5.87 -7.20
C ARG A 27 -2.23 -5.90 -5.73
N ILE A 28 -3.50 -5.69 -5.46
CA ILE A 28 -4.08 -5.87 -4.13
C ILE A 28 -5.03 -7.04 -4.22
N LYS A 29 -4.79 -8.08 -3.42
CA LYS A 29 -5.70 -9.21 -3.27
C LYS A 29 -6.21 -9.27 -1.86
N PHE A 30 -7.46 -9.64 -1.70
CA PHE A 30 -7.94 -10.12 -0.42
C PHE A 30 -8.47 -11.54 -0.54
N PHE A 31 -8.36 -12.27 0.55
CA PHE A 31 -8.80 -13.65 0.66
C PHE A 31 -9.57 -13.85 1.97
N SER A 32 -10.78 -14.35 1.83
CA SER A 32 -11.65 -14.77 2.91
C SER A 32 -11.78 -16.28 2.86
N GLU A 33 -11.30 -16.97 3.88
CA GLU A 33 -11.34 -18.43 3.97
C GLU A 33 -12.30 -18.88 5.05
N THR A 34 -13.27 -19.70 4.68
CA THR A 34 -14.15 -20.38 5.61
C THR A 34 -14.30 -21.86 5.24
N LYS A 35 -14.91 -22.65 6.14
CA LYS A 35 -15.19 -24.06 5.84
C LYS A 35 -16.19 -24.26 4.68
N MET A 36 -17.01 -23.25 4.41
CA MET A 36 -18.08 -23.33 3.41
C MET A 36 -17.69 -22.73 2.07
N GLU A 37 -16.90 -21.64 2.08
CA GLU A 37 -16.61 -20.91 0.86
C GLU A 37 -15.29 -20.14 0.99
N ASN A 38 -14.53 -20.10 -0.12
CA ASN A 38 -13.35 -19.26 -0.26
C ASN A 38 -13.67 -18.14 -1.24
N ILE A 39 -13.51 -16.89 -0.79
CA ILE A 39 -13.75 -15.70 -1.61
C ILE A 39 -12.40 -15.02 -1.81
N ASP A 40 -12.06 -14.81 -3.06
CA ASP A 40 -10.89 -14.03 -3.46
C ASP A 40 -11.28 -12.94 -4.47
N ALA A 41 -10.66 -11.78 -4.32
CA ALA A 41 -10.78 -10.68 -5.27
C ALA A 41 -9.46 -9.95 -5.44
N GLU A 42 -9.29 -9.33 -6.59
CA GLU A 42 -8.04 -8.68 -6.97
C GLU A 42 -8.30 -7.31 -7.62
N ASN A 43 -7.55 -6.30 -7.18
CA ASN A 43 -7.50 -4.98 -7.83
C ASN A 43 -6.10 -4.78 -8.45
N LYS A 44 -6.07 -4.49 -9.76
CA LYS A 44 -4.85 -4.26 -10.55
C LYS A 44 -4.72 -2.82 -11.06
N PHE A 45 -5.68 -1.97 -10.72
CA PHE A 45 -5.78 -0.62 -11.29
C PHE A 45 -5.25 0.47 -10.35
N THR A 46 -4.94 0.10 -9.12
CA THR A 46 -4.41 1.02 -8.11
C THR A 46 -2.98 1.45 -8.46
N LYS A 47 -2.68 2.71 -8.22
CA LYS A 47 -1.34 3.29 -8.48
C LYS A 47 -0.80 3.96 -7.22
N PRO A 48 -0.09 3.23 -6.36
CA PRO A 48 0.52 3.81 -5.17
C PRO A 48 1.57 4.86 -5.53
N VAL A 49 1.78 5.79 -4.61
CA VAL A 49 2.81 6.83 -4.70
C VAL A 49 3.72 6.71 -3.48
N PHE A 50 5.01 6.81 -3.73
CA PHE A 50 6.04 6.74 -2.70
C PHE A 50 7.04 7.89 -2.87
N ASN A 51 7.26 8.65 -1.81
CA ASN A 51 8.27 9.71 -1.75
C ASN A 51 9.49 9.21 -0.96
N THR A 52 10.62 9.07 -1.64
CA THR A 52 11.86 8.58 -1.02
C THR A 52 12.57 9.61 -0.13
N LEU A 53 12.14 10.89 -0.15
CA LEU A 53 12.73 11.92 0.70
C LEU A 53 12.37 11.72 2.17
N ASP A 54 11.11 11.40 2.43
CA ASP A 54 10.53 11.31 3.77
C ASP A 54 9.93 9.94 4.10
N GLY A 55 9.95 9.01 3.13
CA GLY A 55 9.37 7.67 3.28
C GLY A 55 7.84 7.65 3.20
N HIS A 56 7.20 8.72 2.72
CA HIS A 56 5.75 8.82 2.64
C HIS A 56 5.19 7.91 1.56
N PHE A 57 4.30 7.00 1.97
CA PHE A 57 3.64 6.03 1.10
C PHE A 57 2.13 6.22 1.14
N ILE A 58 1.53 6.42 -0.03
CA ILE A 58 0.09 6.56 -0.18
C ILE A 58 -0.42 5.56 -1.20
N ILE A 59 -1.51 4.89 -0.87
CA ILE A 59 -2.25 4.03 -1.78
C ILE A 59 -3.75 4.27 -1.60
N GLU A 60 -4.46 4.44 -2.70
CA GLU A 60 -5.91 4.60 -2.72
C GLU A 60 -6.51 3.65 -3.76
N ALA A 61 -7.27 2.68 -3.29
CA ALA A 61 -7.90 1.64 -4.10
C ALA A 61 -9.38 1.94 -4.26
N GLN A 62 -9.86 2.01 -5.51
CA GLN A 62 -11.28 2.07 -5.81
C GLN A 62 -11.92 0.73 -5.45
N GLN A 63 -13.01 0.75 -4.68
CA GLN A 63 -13.72 -0.47 -4.26
C GLN A 63 -14.32 -1.22 -5.45
N THR A 64 -14.87 -0.48 -6.41
CA THR A 64 -15.47 -1.07 -7.64
C THR A 64 -14.45 -1.69 -8.59
N ALA A 65 -13.15 -1.45 -8.38
CA ALA A 65 -12.07 -2.02 -9.19
C ALA A 65 -11.57 -3.38 -8.68
N PHE A 66 -12.17 -3.92 -7.62
CA PHE A 66 -11.90 -5.30 -7.22
C PHE A 66 -12.70 -6.27 -8.11
N GLU A 67 -11.98 -7.15 -8.77
CA GLU A 67 -12.52 -8.18 -9.67
C GLU A 67 -12.71 -9.50 -8.91
N PHE A 68 -13.90 -10.05 -8.97
CA PHE A 68 -14.28 -11.32 -8.37
C PHE A 68 -14.47 -12.38 -9.44
N LYS A 69 -14.40 -13.66 -9.08
CA LYS A 69 -14.72 -14.76 -9.98
C LYS A 69 -16.22 -14.79 -10.37
N SER A 70 -17.09 -14.26 -9.51
CA SER A 70 -18.52 -14.22 -9.69
C SER A 70 -19.02 -12.77 -9.71
N ALA A 71 -19.76 -12.40 -10.75
CA ALA A 71 -20.42 -11.10 -10.84
C ALA A 71 -21.38 -10.85 -9.67
N PHE A 72 -22.08 -11.89 -9.22
CA PHE A 72 -22.95 -11.83 -8.05
C PHE A 72 -22.18 -11.50 -6.75
N MET A 73 -20.99 -12.11 -6.54
CA MET A 73 -20.14 -11.78 -5.39
C MET A 73 -19.64 -10.34 -5.48
N GLN A 74 -19.27 -9.87 -6.66
CA GLN A 74 -18.82 -8.50 -6.88
C GLN A 74 -19.91 -7.48 -6.60
N GLU A 75 -21.13 -7.73 -7.04
CA GLU A 75 -22.30 -6.90 -6.75
C GLU A 75 -22.56 -6.83 -5.23
N HIS A 76 -22.64 -7.99 -4.57
CA HIS A 76 -22.81 -8.05 -3.11
C HIS A 76 -21.68 -7.35 -2.33
N TYR A 77 -20.44 -7.50 -2.76
CA TYR A 77 -19.32 -6.78 -2.17
C TYR A 77 -19.53 -5.28 -2.25
N ASN A 78 -19.86 -4.77 -3.42
CA ASN A 78 -20.03 -3.34 -3.64
C ASN A 78 -21.23 -2.76 -2.91
N GLU A 79 -22.36 -3.46 -2.92
CA GLU A 79 -23.63 -2.92 -2.41
C GLU A 79 -23.81 -3.18 -0.91
N ASN A 80 -23.50 -4.39 -0.43
CA ASN A 80 -23.90 -4.81 0.91
C ASN A 80 -22.75 -4.82 1.93
N TYR A 81 -21.49 -4.87 1.48
CA TYR A 81 -20.35 -4.94 2.40
C TYR A 81 -19.58 -3.63 2.46
N VAL A 82 -19.06 -3.15 1.34
CA VAL A 82 -18.26 -1.92 1.33
C VAL A 82 -19.07 -0.67 1.03
N GLU A 83 -20.33 -0.81 0.60
CA GLU A 83 -21.23 0.30 0.21
C GLU A 83 -20.49 1.29 -0.70
N SER A 84 -19.98 0.78 -1.86
CA SER A 84 -19.03 1.49 -2.72
C SER A 84 -19.55 2.81 -3.30
N GLU A 85 -20.87 3.00 -3.40
CA GLU A 85 -21.46 4.29 -3.77
C GLU A 85 -21.21 5.37 -2.69
N LYS A 86 -21.23 4.98 -1.42
CA LYS A 86 -21.04 5.86 -0.28
C LYS A 86 -19.57 5.97 0.16
N TYR A 87 -18.85 4.87 0.04
CA TYR A 87 -17.45 4.74 0.42
C TYR A 87 -16.64 4.19 -0.76
N PRO A 88 -16.38 5.01 -1.80
CA PRO A 88 -15.84 4.53 -3.07
C PRO A 88 -14.40 4.01 -2.98
N THR A 89 -13.65 4.40 -1.94
CA THR A 89 -12.23 4.06 -1.84
C THR A 89 -11.85 3.46 -0.49
N ALA A 90 -10.81 2.62 -0.50
CA ALA A 90 -10.00 2.31 0.65
C ALA A 90 -8.63 3.00 0.48
N LYS A 91 -8.17 3.72 1.50
CA LYS A 91 -6.92 4.48 1.46
C LYS A 91 -6.01 4.09 2.62
N PHE A 92 -4.74 3.82 2.32
CA PHE A 92 -3.69 3.79 3.33
C PHE A 92 -2.70 4.93 3.09
N ASP A 93 -2.36 5.63 4.16
CA ASP A 93 -1.50 6.81 4.16
C ASP A 93 -0.54 6.69 5.35
N GLY A 94 0.75 6.54 5.08
CA GLY A 94 1.73 6.24 6.12
C GLY A 94 3.17 6.51 5.71
N PHE A 95 4.08 6.22 6.64
CA PHE A 95 5.50 6.46 6.46
C PHE A 95 6.31 5.21 6.77
N VAL A 96 7.29 4.91 5.93
CA VAL A 96 8.33 3.91 6.21
C VAL A 96 9.15 4.39 7.40
N THR A 97 9.32 3.54 8.41
CA THR A 97 10.00 3.91 9.66
C THR A 97 11.50 3.69 9.62
N GLU A 98 11.96 2.80 8.76
CA GLU A 98 13.38 2.49 8.58
C GLU A 98 14.11 3.58 7.78
N LYS A 99 15.32 3.89 8.18
CA LYS A 99 16.19 4.80 7.43
C LYS A 99 16.87 4.00 6.32
N ILE A 100 16.42 4.22 5.11
CA ILE A 100 16.90 3.51 3.90
C ILE A 100 17.52 4.52 2.95
N ASP A 101 18.70 4.20 2.43
CA ASP A 101 19.26 4.89 1.27
C ASP A 101 18.67 4.27 -0.01
N TYR A 102 17.69 4.94 -0.58
CA TYR A 102 16.97 4.48 -1.76
C TYR A 102 17.79 4.52 -3.06
N THR A 103 19.05 4.95 -3.00
CA THR A 103 19.99 4.93 -4.15
C THR A 103 20.78 3.63 -4.21
N ILE A 104 20.75 2.81 -3.16
CA ILE A 104 21.52 1.57 -3.03
C ILE A 104 20.60 0.37 -3.27
N ASP A 105 20.97 -0.49 -4.22
CA ASP A 105 20.28 -1.74 -4.46
C ASP A 105 20.32 -2.63 -3.21
N GLY A 106 19.20 -3.23 -2.85
CA GLY A 106 19.11 -4.06 -1.65
C GLY A 106 17.70 -4.55 -1.37
N THR A 107 17.60 -5.41 -0.34
CA THR A 107 16.34 -5.93 0.18
C THR A 107 16.21 -5.54 1.65
N TYR A 108 15.12 -4.90 2.01
CA TYR A 108 14.88 -4.33 3.32
C TYR A 108 13.54 -4.84 3.87
N ASN A 109 13.55 -5.27 5.13
CA ASN A 109 12.30 -5.45 5.86
C ASN A 109 11.86 -4.07 6.36
N VAL A 110 10.62 -3.71 6.09
CA VAL A 110 10.08 -2.39 6.39
C VAL A 110 8.80 -2.46 7.19
N SER A 111 8.59 -1.42 7.98
CA SER A 111 7.33 -1.15 8.68
C SER A 111 6.80 0.20 8.20
N ILE A 112 5.57 0.21 7.71
CA ILE A 112 4.89 1.43 7.31
C ILE A 112 3.84 1.75 8.38
N VAL A 113 4.06 2.81 9.13
CA VAL A 113 3.15 3.28 10.18
C VAL A 113 2.26 4.36 9.60
N GLY A 114 0.96 4.17 9.68
CA GLY A 114 0.01 5.08 9.07
C GLY A 114 -1.43 4.82 9.49
N LYS A 115 -2.35 5.21 8.62
CA LYS A 115 -3.79 5.06 8.80
C LYS A 115 -4.41 4.36 7.62
N LEU A 116 -5.26 3.38 7.89
CA LEU A 116 -6.11 2.73 6.90
C LEU A 116 -7.53 3.24 7.05
N SER A 117 -8.03 3.89 6.01
CA SER A 117 -9.39 4.40 5.91
C SER A 117 -10.19 3.51 4.98
N MET A 118 -11.29 2.96 5.43
CA MET A 118 -12.19 2.11 4.68
C MET A 118 -13.59 2.18 5.28
N HIS A 119 -14.62 2.17 4.45
CA HIS A 119 -16.03 2.17 4.87
C HIS A 119 -16.36 3.27 5.91
N GLY A 120 -15.78 4.48 5.72
CA GLY A 120 -15.97 5.62 6.61
C GLY A 120 -15.30 5.53 7.98
N VAL A 121 -14.46 4.52 8.21
CA VAL A 121 -13.68 4.34 9.42
C VAL A 121 -12.19 4.50 9.11
N GLU A 122 -11.48 5.29 9.91
CA GLU A 122 -10.03 5.46 9.84
C GLU A 122 -9.39 4.91 11.10
N LEU A 123 -8.45 3.97 10.94
CA LEU A 123 -7.75 3.34 12.06
C LEU A 123 -6.23 3.40 11.86
N PRO A 124 -5.46 3.60 12.95
CA PRO A 124 -4.01 3.47 12.88
C PRO A 124 -3.62 2.03 12.56
N ARG A 125 -2.66 1.86 11.65
CA ARG A 125 -2.14 0.55 11.24
C ARG A 125 -0.64 0.61 11.05
N THR A 126 0.03 -0.45 11.48
CA THR A 126 1.40 -0.74 11.08
C THR A 126 1.35 -1.91 10.12
N ILE A 127 1.83 -1.71 8.89
CA ILE A 127 1.90 -2.74 7.85
C ILE A 127 3.37 -3.06 7.64
N THR A 128 3.74 -4.32 7.86
CA THR A 128 5.10 -4.81 7.62
C THR A 128 5.21 -5.44 6.24
N GLY A 129 6.39 -5.38 5.68
CA GLY A 129 6.63 -5.97 4.36
C GLY A 129 8.10 -5.97 3.98
N THR A 130 8.34 -6.27 2.72
CA THR A 130 9.67 -6.25 2.11
C THR A 130 9.70 -5.17 1.03
N LEU A 131 10.75 -4.35 1.07
CA LEU A 131 11.07 -3.36 0.05
C LEU A 131 12.36 -3.79 -0.65
N ILE A 132 12.31 -3.91 -1.97
CA ILE A 132 13.46 -4.30 -2.80
C ILE A 132 13.78 -3.13 -3.73
N ILE A 133 15.03 -2.69 -3.72
CA ILE A 133 15.57 -1.69 -4.63
C ILE A 133 16.47 -2.43 -5.61
N LYS A 134 16.19 -2.29 -6.89
CA LYS A 134 17.02 -2.88 -7.94
C LYS A 134 16.98 -2.04 -9.22
N GLY A 135 18.15 -1.54 -9.62
CA GLY A 135 18.30 -0.76 -10.85
C GLY A 135 17.37 0.47 -10.93
N GLY A 136 17.12 1.14 -9.79
CA GLY A 136 16.24 2.30 -9.70
C GLY A 136 14.74 2.00 -9.71
N ILE A 137 14.36 0.72 -9.62
CA ILE A 137 12.97 0.28 -9.42
C ILE A 137 12.80 -0.11 -7.96
N ILE A 138 11.67 0.27 -7.36
CA ILE A 138 11.30 -0.12 -6.00
C ILE A 138 10.13 -1.09 -6.08
N THR A 139 10.33 -2.30 -5.55
CA THR A 139 9.26 -3.28 -5.36
C THR A 139 8.87 -3.33 -3.90
N MET A 140 7.57 -3.33 -3.61
CA MET A 140 7.05 -3.55 -2.25
C MET A 140 6.12 -4.75 -2.24
N ASP A 141 6.34 -5.62 -1.26
CA ASP A 141 5.49 -6.77 -0.96
C ASP A 141 5.04 -6.74 0.49
N SER A 142 3.76 -7.00 0.73
CA SER A 142 3.20 -7.04 2.07
C SER A 142 2.07 -8.05 2.17
N LYS A 143 1.86 -8.56 3.39
CA LYS A 143 0.75 -9.44 3.74
C LYS A 143 0.28 -9.08 5.14
N PHE A 144 -1.02 -8.78 5.29
CA PHE A 144 -1.60 -8.38 6.56
C PHE A 144 -3.08 -8.74 6.63
N ASP A 145 -3.62 -8.71 7.84
CA ASP A 145 -4.99 -9.09 8.11
C ASP A 145 -5.87 -7.88 8.40
N ILE A 146 -7.13 -7.93 7.97
CA ILE A 146 -8.16 -6.94 8.28
C ILE A 146 -9.33 -7.66 8.95
N LYS A 147 -9.68 -7.23 10.17
CA LYS A 147 -10.92 -7.62 10.81
C LYS A 147 -12.05 -6.72 10.29
N VAL A 148 -13.00 -7.30 9.58
CA VAL A 148 -14.05 -6.53 8.86
C VAL A 148 -14.92 -5.71 9.81
N ALA A 149 -15.16 -6.22 11.02
CA ALA A 149 -15.94 -5.53 12.05
C ALA A 149 -15.30 -4.23 12.54
N ASP A 150 -13.95 -4.11 12.50
CA ASP A 150 -13.23 -2.91 12.92
C ASP A 150 -13.60 -1.72 12.01
N TYR A 151 -13.96 -1.99 10.77
CA TYR A 151 -14.39 -1.00 9.78
C TYR A 151 -15.92 -0.91 9.66
N LYS A 152 -16.65 -1.42 10.66
CA LYS A 152 -18.13 -1.40 10.72
C LYS A 152 -18.79 -2.10 9.52
N ILE A 153 -18.08 -2.96 8.82
CA ILE A 153 -18.63 -3.79 7.76
C ILE A 153 -19.45 -4.89 8.42
N LYS A 154 -20.75 -4.91 8.12
CA LYS A 154 -21.68 -5.88 8.70
C LYS A 154 -21.81 -7.09 7.77
N VAL A 155 -21.54 -8.27 8.29
CA VAL A 155 -21.86 -9.53 7.61
C VAL A 155 -23.24 -9.99 8.05
N PRO A 156 -24.23 -10.08 7.14
CA PRO A 156 -25.57 -10.59 7.48
C PRO A 156 -25.50 -12.01 8.04
N SER A 157 -26.37 -12.34 9.00
CA SER A 157 -26.37 -13.64 9.69
C SER A 157 -26.41 -14.86 8.76
N LEU A 158 -27.06 -14.71 7.60
CA LEU A 158 -27.11 -15.76 6.57
C LEU A 158 -25.76 -16.07 5.90
N TYR A 159 -24.78 -15.19 6.04
CA TYR A 159 -23.47 -15.29 5.36
C TYR A 159 -22.28 -15.38 6.32
N VAL A 160 -22.50 -15.42 7.64
CA VAL A 160 -21.43 -15.50 8.65
C VAL A 160 -20.58 -16.77 8.54
N GLU A 161 -21.13 -17.84 7.99
CA GLU A 161 -20.40 -19.09 7.73
C GLU A 161 -19.62 -19.08 6.43
N LYS A 162 -19.90 -18.10 5.54
CA LYS A 162 -19.30 -17.98 4.21
C LYS A 162 -18.26 -16.85 4.11
N ILE A 163 -18.26 -15.91 5.06
CA ILE A 163 -17.36 -14.76 5.05
C ILE A 163 -16.56 -14.76 6.34
N ALA A 164 -15.24 -14.80 6.23
CA ALA A 164 -14.36 -14.77 7.39
C ALA A 164 -14.45 -13.43 8.13
N GLU A 165 -14.39 -13.47 9.46
CA GLU A 165 -14.31 -12.26 10.29
C GLU A 165 -13.01 -11.49 10.04
N VAL A 166 -11.95 -12.22 9.68
CA VAL A 166 -10.63 -11.68 9.36
C VAL A 166 -10.28 -12.07 7.94
N ILE A 167 -10.06 -11.09 7.11
CA ILE A 167 -9.63 -11.26 5.71
C ILE A 167 -8.14 -10.99 5.59
N GLN A 168 -7.45 -11.83 4.84
CA GLN A 168 -6.06 -11.66 4.52
C GLN A 168 -5.90 -10.79 3.28
N VAL A 169 -5.07 -9.75 3.37
CA VAL A 169 -4.72 -8.88 2.25
C VAL A 169 -3.27 -9.14 1.86
N THR A 170 -3.04 -9.33 0.56
CA THR A 170 -1.71 -9.32 -0.02
C THR A 170 -1.57 -8.12 -0.96
N PHE A 171 -0.43 -7.47 -0.87
CA PHE A 171 -0.10 -6.30 -1.67
C PHE A 171 1.24 -6.52 -2.36
N HIS A 172 1.28 -6.21 -3.64
CA HIS A 172 2.50 -6.18 -4.44
C HIS A 172 2.49 -4.96 -5.34
N THR A 173 3.61 -4.27 -5.48
CA THR A 173 3.77 -3.20 -6.47
C THR A 173 5.21 -3.07 -6.93
N GLU A 174 5.37 -2.80 -8.24
CA GLU A 174 6.62 -2.30 -8.81
C GLU A 174 6.44 -0.80 -9.09
N MET A 175 7.33 0.03 -8.56
CA MET A 175 7.27 1.48 -8.66
C MET A 175 8.48 2.02 -9.42
N SER A 176 8.21 2.91 -10.36
CA SER A 176 9.22 3.61 -11.14
C SER A 176 9.25 5.10 -10.78
N PRO A 177 10.42 5.75 -10.86
CA PRO A 177 10.51 7.19 -10.64
C PRO A 177 9.71 7.97 -11.67
N ILE A 178 8.95 8.96 -11.21
CA ILE A 178 8.25 9.88 -12.11
C ILE A 178 9.32 10.77 -12.76
N LYS A 179 9.44 10.67 -14.08
CA LYS A 179 10.31 11.58 -14.84
C LYS A 179 9.68 12.99 -14.80
N LYS A 180 10.51 13.97 -14.44
CA LYS A 180 10.17 15.39 -14.57
C LYS A 180 10.15 15.82 -16.02
#